data_973191c82a63b248c7b5c465b5c6a449
#
_entry.id   973191c82a63b248c7b5c465b5c6a449
#
_cell.length_a   1.000
_cell.length_b   1.000
_cell.length_c   1.000
_cell.angle_alpha   90.00
_cell.angle_beta   90.00
_cell.angle_gamma   90.00
#
_symmetry.space_group_name_H-M   'P 1'
#
loop_
_entity.id
_entity.type
_entity.pdbx_description
1 polymer ?
#
loop_
_entity_poly.entity_id
_entity_poly.type
_entity_poly.pdbx_seq_one_letter_code
_entity_poly.pdbx_strand_id
1 'polypeptide(L)'
;MNKGGRLLLIAALLAGTAGPVAARKDKDETPASQGSSAEPENPYPSTYRPYGGRPTVLRGATVFDGEGGRIDNGVVFLSDGKVTAIGGPDTPIPADVVVIDAQGKYVTPGVIDIHSHLGDYPSPGVEALSDGNEATSPVTPHVWAEHSVWPQDPGFSRALANGGVTTLQILPGSANLFGGRSVTLKNVPARTMQGMKFPDAPQGLKMACGENPKRVYGSKGREPSTRMGNMAVNRQTWIKAREYQKKRAAGKEQTRDLGMETLADVLEGKIMVHNHCYRADEMANVIDMSKEFGYKVSTFHHAVESYKIADLLRDNGICSALWGDWYGFKMEAYDGIKENIPLVHKAGACAIVHSDDQDGIQRLNQEAAKALGAGRRIGIDISDEVAWTWLAINPAR
;
A
#
# COMPACT_ATOMS: atom_id res chain seq x y z
N MET A 1 25.62 51.86 31.59
CA MET A 1 26.77 51.47 32.41
C MET A 1 27.19 50.11 31.94
N ASN A 2 28.12 50.05 30.99
CA ASN A 2 29.58 49.79 31.04
C ASN A 2 29.91 48.47 31.75
N LYS A 3 30.52 47.50 31.08
CA LYS A 3 31.87 47.21 30.56
C LYS A 3 31.81 45.78 29.99
N GLY A 4 32.24 45.33 28.88
CA GLY A 4 33.56 45.59 28.23
C GLY A 4 34.55 44.47 28.63
N GLY A 5 34.73 43.45 27.80
CA GLY A 5 35.74 42.40 27.99
C GLY A 5 36.13 41.79 26.64
N ARG A 6 37.16 42.37 26.03
CA ARG A 6 37.90 41.76 24.88
C ARG A 6 38.82 40.69 25.39
N LEU A 7 38.93 39.58 24.69
CA LEU A 7 40.07 38.67 24.83
C LEU A 7 40.72 38.39 23.46
N LEU A 8 42.08 38.53 23.47
CA LEU A 8 42.97 38.52 22.32
C LEU A 8 43.15 37.12 21.72
N LEU A 9 43.34 37.13 20.38
CA LEU A 9 43.96 36.05 19.63
C LEU A 9 45.47 36.04 19.92
N ILE A 10 46.05 34.83 20.06
CA ILE A 10 47.47 34.58 19.88
C ILE A 10 47.64 33.58 18.75
N ALA A 11 48.24 34.05 17.65
CA ALA A 11 48.67 33.19 16.53
C ALA A 11 50.12 32.78 16.77
N ALA A 12 50.42 31.49 16.71
CA ALA A 12 51.78 30.97 16.66
C ALA A 12 52.05 30.45 15.23
N LEU A 13 52.95 31.16 14.53
CA LEU A 13 53.58 30.70 13.29
C LEU A 13 54.67 29.67 13.64
N LEU A 14 54.64 28.52 12.97
CA LEU A 14 55.80 27.64 12.84
C LEU A 14 56.09 27.46 11.35
N ALA A 15 57.22 28.02 10.94
CA ALA A 15 57.83 27.84 9.62
C ALA A 15 58.59 26.52 9.58
N GLY A 16 58.25 25.65 8.65
CA GLY A 16 59.02 24.44 8.34
C GLY A 16 59.35 24.39 6.86
N THR A 17 60.62 24.25 6.59
CA THR A 17 61.35 24.36 5.31
C THR A 17 60.95 23.24 4.33
N ALA A 18 60.70 23.62 3.09
CA ALA A 18 60.50 22.72 1.95
C ALA A 18 61.83 22.25 1.36
N GLY A 19 61.91 20.91 1.18
CA GLY A 19 62.91 20.29 0.30
C GLY A 19 62.21 19.67 -0.93
N PRO A 20 62.86 19.70 -2.12
CA PRO A 20 62.18 19.24 -3.34
C PRO A 20 62.18 17.70 -3.45
N VAL A 21 61.04 17.09 -3.58
CA VAL A 21 60.87 15.68 -3.95
C VAL A 21 60.54 15.60 -5.43
N ALA A 22 61.36 14.88 -6.16
CA ALA A 22 61.31 14.65 -7.60
C ALA A 22 60.01 13.92 -8.00
N ALA A 23 59.36 14.42 -9.04
CA ALA A 23 58.22 13.80 -9.68
C ALA A 23 58.62 12.50 -10.40
N ARG A 24 58.07 11.39 -9.96
CA ARG A 24 58.08 10.13 -10.72
C ARG A 24 56.79 10.08 -11.52
N LYS A 25 56.91 10.12 -12.85
CA LYS A 25 55.83 9.83 -13.78
C LYS A 25 55.66 8.32 -13.86
N ASP A 26 54.63 7.77 -13.25
CA ASP A 26 54.12 6.47 -13.62
C ASP A 26 52.79 6.70 -14.34
N LYS A 27 52.81 6.42 -15.64
CA LYS A 27 51.63 6.26 -16.48
C LYS A 27 51.10 4.87 -16.21
N ASP A 28 49.98 4.76 -15.47
CA ASP A 28 49.06 3.66 -15.57
C ASP A 28 47.68 4.25 -15.85
N GLU A 29 47.38 4.33 -17.14
CA GLU A 29 46.03 4.55 -17.60
C GLU A 29 45.26 3.24 -17.40
N THR A 30 44.57 3.11 -16.25
CA THR A 30 43.48 2.14 -16.10
C THR A 30 42.32 2.68 -16.90
N PRO A 31 41.73 1.91 -17.84
CA PRO A 31 40.57 2.37 -18.56
C PRO A 31 39.43 2.59 -17.54
N ALA A 32 38.90 3.81 -17.47
CA ALA A 32 37.68 4.09 -16.75
C ALA A 32 36.60 3.18 -17.34
N SER A 33 36.17 2.20 -16.57
CA SER A 33 34.97 1.46 -16.88
C SER A 33 33.82 2.49 -16.95
N GLN A 34 33.32 2.74 -18.13
CA GLN A 34 32.01 3.37 -18.32
C GLN A 34 30.98 2.41 -17.73
N GLY A 35 30.84 2.42 -16.42
CA GLY A 35 29.73 1.82 -15.74
C GLY A 35 28.47 2.54 -16.21
N SER A 36 27.63 1.85 -16.94
CA SER A 36 26.24 2.23 -17.16
C SER A 36 25.64 2.56 -15.79
N SER A 37 25.44 3.83 -15.50
CA SER A 37 24.75 4.29 -14.30
C SER A 37 23.25 4.13 -14.49
N ALA A 38 22.79 2.89 -14.68
CA ALA A 38 21.38 2.57 -14.48
C ALA A 38 21.13 2.76 -12.98
N GLU A 39 20.36 3.80 -12.64
CA GLU A 39 19.93 3.98 -11.27
C GLU A 39 19.18 2.73 -10.80
N PRO A 40 19.31 2.34 -9.53
CA PRO A 40 18.61 1.19 -9.00
C PRO A 40 17.09 1.38 -9.17
N GLU A 41 16.41 0.36 -9.66
CA GLU A 41 14.96 0.34 -9.87
C GLU A 41 14.18 0.65 -8.59
N ASN A 42 14.75 0.28 -7.43
CA ASN A 42 14.26 0.63 -6.10
C ASN A 42 15.39 1.25 -5.27
N PRO A 43 15.47 2.58 -5.17
CA PRO A 43 16.53 3.26 -4.43
C PRO A 43 16.43 3.08 -2.90
N TYR A 44 15.27 2.61 -2.40
CA TYR A 44 15.02 2.40 -0.97
C TYR A 44 14.58 0.94 -0.71
N PRO A 45 15.51 -0.03 -0.81
CA PRO A 45 15.17 -1.44 -0.67
C PRO A 45 14.74 -1.78 0.76
N SER A 46 13.98 -2.87 0.89
CA SER A 46 13.63 -3.44 2.19
C SER A 46 14.88 -3.90 2.94
N THR A 47 14.93 -3.59 4.23
CA THR A 47 15.91 -4.14 5.18
C THR A 47 15.29 -5.14 6.15
N TYR A 48 14.04 -5.53 5.90
CA TYR A 48 13.34 -6.52 6.71
C TYR A 48 14.13 -7.84 6.78
N ARG A 49 14.15 -8.43 7.97
CA ARG A 49 14.66 -9.79 8.21
C ARG A 49 13.64 -10.54 9.07
N PRO A 50 13.27 -11.76 8.72
CA PRO A 50 12.43 -12.59 9.58
C PRO A 50 13.05 -12.75 10.95
N TYR A 51 12.21 -12.74 12.01
CA TYR A 51 12.68 -13.13 13.33
C TYR A 51 13.01 -14.61 13.32
N GLY A 52 14.17 -14.97 13.89
CA GLY A 52 14.52 -16.36 14.13
C GLY A 52 13.55 -16.99 15.15
N GLY A 53 13.28 -18.27 14.99
CA GLY A 53 12.40 -19.03 15.87
C GLY A 53 12.74 -20.51 15.81
N ARG A 54 12.30 -21.27 16.84
CA ARG A 54 12.38 -22.73 16.81
C ARG A 54 11.29 -23.27 15.89
N PRO A 55 11.52 -24.38 15.18
CA PRO A 55 10.46 -25.05 14.45
C PRO A 55 9.27 -25.32 15.39
N THR A 56 8.08 -24.91 14.98
CA THR A 56 6.87 -24.90 15.81
C THR A 56 5.72 -25.51 15.05
N VAL A 57 4.89 -26.29 15.73
CA VAL A 57 3.67 -26.88 15.17
C VAL A 57 2.47 -26.43 16.01
N LEU A 58 1.46 -25.86 15.34
CA LEU A 58 0.15 -25.64 15.92
C LEU A 58 -0.71 -26.85 15.61
N ARG A 59 -1.29 -27.51 16.66
CA ARG A 59 -2.02 -28.77 16.49
C ARG A 59 -3.46 -28.65 16.99
N GLY A 60 -4.38 -29.27 16.27
CA GLY A 60 -5.78 -29.45 16.68
C GLY A 60 -6.68 -28.23 16.40
N ALA A 61 -6.20 -27.29 15.59
CA ALA A 61 -6.96 -26.10 15.23
C ALA A 61 -7.99 -26.38 14.10
N THR A 62 -9.01 -25.53 14.01
CA THR A 62 -9.70 -25.31 12.72
C THR A 62 -8.83 -24.38 11.88
N VAL A 63 -8.30 -24.88 10.77
CA VAL A 63 -7.40 -24.13 9.88
C VAL A 63 -8.17 -23.62 8.67
N PHE A 64 -8.09 -22.32 8.38
CA PHE A 64 -8.46 -21.75 7.09
C PHE A 64 -7.18 -21.55 6.29
N ASP A 65 -7.14 -22.07 5.06
CA ASP A 65 -5.95 -21.97 4.19
C ASP A 65 -5.78 -20.59 3.54
N GLY A 66 -6.81 -19.74 3.62
CA GLY A 66 -6.86 -18.42 3.00
C GLY A 66 -7.33 -18.42 1.55
N GLU A 67 -7.50 -19.56 0.93
CA GLU A 67 -8.01 -19.74 -0.43
C GLU A 67 -9.46 -20.25 -0.48
N GLY A 68 -10.09 -20.35 0.69
CA GLY A 68 -11.47 -20.83 0.87
C GLY A 68 -11.57 -22.27 1.33
N GLY A 69 -10.45 -22.92 1.64
CA GLY A 69 -10.42 -24.27 2.22
C GLY A 69 -10.41 -24.23 3.75
N ARG A 70 -10.92 -25.33 4.36
CA ARG A 70 -11.01 -25.56 5.80
C ARG A 70 -10.52 -26.95 6.16
N ILE A 71 -9.73 -27.05 7.22
CA ILE A 71 -9.25 -28.31 7.81
C ILE A 71 -9.60 -28.31 9.30
N ASP A 72 -10.47 -29.22 9.73
CA ASP A 72 -10.80 -29.39 11.13
C ASP A 72 -9.75 -30.28 11.84
N ASN A 73 -9.44 -29.95 13.09
CA ASN A 73 -8.36 -30.58 13.85
C ASN A 73 -7.00 -30.61 13.13
N GLY A 74 -6.74 -29.58 12.32
CA GLY A 74 -5.57 -29.50 11.48
C GLY A 74 -4.28 -29.19 12.24
N VAL A 75 -3.18 -29.30 11.52
CA VAL A 75 -1.83 -28.94 11.99
C VAL A 75 -1.19 -27.95 11.03
N VAL A 76 -0.44 -26.99 11.61
CA VAL A 76 0.30 -25.98 10.84
C VAL A 76 1.75 -25.99 11.30
N PHE A 77 2.68 -26.15 10.35
CA PHE A 77 4.12 -26.21 10.62
C PHE A 77 4.75 -24.85 10.28
N LEU A 78 5.51 -24.32 11.23
CA LEU A 78 6.21 -23.05 11.14
C LEU A 78 7.72 -23.29 11.33
N SER A 79 8.53 -22.88 10.36
CA SER A 79 9.99 -22.87 10.46
C SER A 79 10.59 -21.79 9.59
N ASP A 80 11.69 -21.20 10.04
CA ASP A 80 12.46 -20.20 9.28
C ASP A 80 11.63 -19.00 8.80
N GLY A 81 10.65 -18.59 9.62
CA GLY A 81 9.76 -17.49 9.31
C GLY A 81 8.71 -17.77 8.22
N LYS A 82 8.44 -19.06 7.95
CA LYS A 82 7.49 -19.51 6.93
C LYS A 82 6.51 -20.54 7.49
N VAL A 83 5.33 -20.63 6.89
CA VAL A 83 4.47 -21.81 6.95
C VAL A 83 5.07 -22.82 6.00
N THR A 84 5.58 -23.95 6.51
CA THR A 84 6.25 -24.99 5.72
C THR A 84 5.32 -26.10 5.30
N ALA A 85 4.27 -26.35 6.06
CA ALA A 85 3.21 -27.30 5.72
C ALA A 85 1.94 -27.02 6.50
N ILE A 86 0.81 -27.45 5.96
CA ILE A 86 -0.48 -27.60 6.64
C ILE A 86 -1.00 -29.01 6.36
N GLY A 87 -1.74 -29.60 7.31
CA GLY A 87 -2.27 -30.94 7.14
C GLY A 87 -3.42 -31.26 8.08
N GLY A 88 -3.98 -32.45 7.90
CA GLY A 88 -5.08 -32.98 8.74
C GLY A 88 -4.57 -33.55 10.09
N PRO A 89 -5.50 -34.10 10.90
CA PRO A 89 -5.19 -34.59 12.24
C PRO A 89 -4.14 -35.70 12.31
N ASP A 90 -4.03 -36.51 11.27
CA ASP A 90 -3.12 -37.66 11.20
C ASP A 90 -1.73 -37.32 10.65
N THR A 91 -1.47 -36.02 10.38
CA THR A 91 -0.17 -35.58 9.86
C THR A 91 0.93 -35.79 10.89
N PRO A 92 2.02 -36.55 10.57
CA PRO A 92 3.10 -36.82 11.49
C PRO A 92 3.80 -35.53 11.97
N ILE A 93 4.04 -35.45 13.27
CA ILE A 93 4.76 -34.31 13.90
C ILE A 93 6.17 -34.79 14.28
N PRO A 94 7.24 -34.11 13.83
CA PRO A 94 8.61 -34.44 14.25
C PRO A 94 8.82 -34.31 15.77
N ALA A 95 9.76 -35.07 16.31
CA ALA A 95 9.97 -35.13 17.79
C ALA A 95 10.63 -33.84 18.33
N ASP A 96 11.39 -33.11 17.55
CA ASP A 96 12.26 -32.00 17.96
C ASP A 96 11.68 -30.61 17.64
N VAL A 97 10.36 -30.52 17.51
CA VAL A 97 9.63 -29.26 17.31
C VAL A 97 8.91 -28.81 18.59
N VAL A 98 8.66 -27.51 18.70
CA VAL A 98 7.75 -26.97 19.72
C VAL A 98 6.31 -27.24 19.29
N VAL A 99 5.53 -27.94 20.12
CA VAL A 99 4.13 -28.21 19.85
C VAL A 99 3.27 -27.25 20.69
N ILE A 100 2.40 -26.50 20.04
CA ILE A 100 1.39 -25.64 20.66
C ILE A 100 0.03 -26.29 20.45
N ASP A 101 -0.67 -26.59 21.53
CA ASP A 101 -2.05 -27.06 21.49
C ASP A 101 -2.98 -25.90 21.11
N ALA A 102 -3.62 -26.03 19.96
CA ALA A 102 -4.57 -25.06 19.41
C ALA A 102 -6.00 -25.63 19.32
N GLN A 103 -6.31 -26.67 20.11
CA GLN A 103 -7.65 -27.26 20.13
C GLN A 103 -8.71 -26.19 20.47
N GLY A 104 -9.80 -26.17 19.70
CA GLY A 104 -10.89 -25.19 19.83
C GLY A 104 -10.54 -23.78 19.36
N LYS A 105 -9.37 -23.59 18.74
CA LYS A 105 -8.94 -22.31 18.16
C LYS A 105 -8.99 -22.36 16.63
N TYR A 106 -9.02 -21.17 16.02
CA TYR A 106 -8.84 -21.01 14.59
C TYR A 106 -7.40 -20.59 14.28
N VAL A 107 -6.84 -21.14 13.22
CA VAL A 107 -5.57 -20.69 12.63
C VAL A 107 -5.87 -20.27 11.21
N THR A 108 -5.55 -19.03 10.88
CA THR A 108 -5.84 -18.40 9.60
C THR A 108 -4.60 -17.69 9.07
N PRO A 109 -4.50 -17.39 7.78
CA PRO A 109 -3.56 -16.39 7.31
C PRO A 109 -3.78 -15.08 8.03
N GLY A 110 -2.71 -14.31 8.23
CA GLY A 110 -2.82 -12.96 8.77
C GLY A 110 -3.65 -12.07 7.86
N VAL A 111 -4.36 -11.14 8.48
CA VAL A 111 -5.17 -10.15 7.76
C VAL A 111 -4.26 -9.20 6.98
N ILE A 112 -4.63 -8.92 5.74
CA ILE A 112 -3.99 -7.93 4.86
C ILE A 112 -4.94 -6.77 4.66
N ASP A 113 -4.52 -5.57 5.04
CA ASP A 113 -5.27 -4.35 4.77
C ASP A 113 -4.59 -3.55 3.65
N ILE A 114 -5.26 -3.43 2.50
CA ILE A 114 -4.73 -2.71 1.34
C ILE A 114 -5.07 -1.22 1.33
N HIS A 115 -5.66 -0.71 2.40
CA HIS A 115 -5.96 0.72 2.52
C HIS A 115 -5.78 1.19 3.95
N SER A 116 -4.57 1.54 4.27
CA SER A 116 -4.21 2.10 5.57
C SER A 116 -3.45 3.42 5.41
N HIS A 117 -3.56 4.24 6.44
CA HIS A 117 -2.82 5.49 6.60
C HIS A 117 -2.00 5.49 7.90
N LEU A 118 -1.80 4.34 8.52
CA LEU A 118 -0.98 4.23 9.72
C LEU A 118 0.44 4.73 9.44
N GLY A 119 0.96 5.53 10.36
CA GLY A 119 2.24 6.18 10.22
C GLY A 119 2.21 7.50 9.44
N ASP A 120 1.27 7.70 8.50
CA ASP A 120 1.06 8.96 7.76
C ASP A 120 0.09 9.90 8.49
N TYR A 121 -0.82 9.33 9.29
CA TYR A 121 -1.70 10.02 10.25
C TYR A 121 -1.61 9.31 11.61
N PRO A 122 -0.45 9.35 12.28
CA PRO A 122 -0.24 8.60 13.51
C PRO A 122 -0.99 9.19 14.70
N SER A 123 -1.14 8.37 15.74
CA SER A 123 -1.66 8.82 17.04
C SER A 123 -0.58 9.51 17.88
N PRO A 124 -0.90 10.66 18.55
CA PRO A 124 -2.17 11.38 18.49
C PRO A 124 -2.31 12.16 17.18
N GLY A 125 -3.56 12.27 16.65
CA GLY A 125 -3.85 13.00 15.43
C GLY A 125 -3.68 14.53 15.60
N VAL A 126 -2.45 15.01 15.43
CA VAL A 126 -2.10 16.43 15.49
C VAL A 126 -1.60 16.92 14.12
N GLU A 127 -1.74 18.22 13.85
CA GLU A 127 -1.37 18.81 12.55
C GLU A 127 0.09 18.52 12.15
N ALA A 128 1.01 18.56 13.12
CA ALA A 128 2.43 18.27 12.88
C ALA A 128 2.75 16.83 12.41
N LEU A 129 1.77 15.93 12.49
CA LEU A 129 1.88 14.53 12.09
C LEU A 129 0.92 14.17 10.95
N SER A 130 0.34 15.18 10.28
CA SER A 130 -0.66 14.98 9.22
C SER A 130 0.01 14.97 7.84
N ASP A 131 0.63 13.88 7.48
CA ASP A 131 1.51 13.75 6.30
C ASP A 131 0.90 12.93 5.12
N GLY A 132 -0.35 12.50 5.25
CA GLY A 132 -0.94 11.59 4.26
C GLY A 132 -1.38 12.24 2.93
N ASN A 133 -1.32 13.58 2.77
CA ASN A 133 -1.66 14.24 1.50
C ASN A 133 -0.74 15.41 1.18
N GLU A 134 -0.05 15.35 0.06
CA GLU A 134 0.64 16.51 -0.54
C GLU A 134 -0.37 17.37 -1.30
N ALA A 135 -1.22 18.14 -0.57
CA ALA A 135 -2.36 18.86 -1.13
C ALA A 135 -1.99 20.22 -1.74
N THR A 136 -0.82 20.34 -2.36
CA THR A 136 -0.31 21.54 -3.06
C THR A 136 -0.66 21.55 -4.54
N SER A 137 -0.85 20.35 -5.13
CA SER A 137 -1.25 20.17 -6.54
C SER A 137 -2.18 18.96 -6.67
N PRO A 138 -3.14 18.96 -7.60
CA PRO A 138 -3.98 17.80 -7.87
C PRO A 138 -3.20 16.63 -8.50
N VAL A 139 -1.95 16.87 -8.93
CA VAL A 139 -1.08 15.89 -9.58
C VAL A 139 0.28 15.89 -8.89
N THR A 140 0.48 14.92 -8.02
CA THR A 140 1.71 14.75 -7.21
C THR A 140 2.24 13.30 -7.24
N PRO A 141 2.35 12.65 -8.43
CA PRO A 141 2.78 11.26 -8.52
C PRO A 141 4.25 11.03 -8.12
N HIS A 142 5.00 12.11 -7.86
CA HIS A 142 6.40 12.08 -7.44
C HIS A 142 6.58 11.86 -5.93
N VAL A 143 5.54 12.02 -5.11
CA VAL A 143 5.63 11.77 -3.67
C VAL A 143 5.42 10.29 -3.35
N TRP A 144 6.09 9.81 -2.31
CA TRP A 144 6.04 8.40 -1.91
C TRP A 144 5.66 8.32 -0.43
N ALA A 145 4.58 7.61 -0.11
CA ALA A 145 4.10 7.43 1.26
C ALA A 145 5.18 6.85 2.19
N GLU A 146 6.10 6.03 1.66
CA GLU A 146 7.18 5.44 2.46
C GLU A 146 8.10 6.46 3.13
N HIS A 147 8.11 7.72 2.67
CA HIS A 147 8.94 8.77 3.26
C HIS A 147 8.27 9.48 4.43
N SER A 148 6.96 9.32 4.61
CA SER A 148 6.20 9.90 5.72
C SER A 148 5.81 8.89 6.81
N VAL A 149 5.90 7.60 6.55
CA VAL A 149 5.56 6.57 7.54
C VAL A 149 6.40 6.69 8.81
N TRP A 150 5.74 6.94 9.95
CA TRP A 150 6.35 6.91 11.28
C TRP A 150 6.21 5.51 11.89
N PRO A 151 7.30 4.70 11.96
CA PRO A 151 7.23 3.30 12.39
C PRO A 151 6.80 3.07 13.85
N GLN A 152 6.88 4.12 14.69
CA GLN A 152 6.51 4.07 16.10
C GLN A 152 5.06 4.45 16.37
N ASP A 153 4.25 4.68 15.32
CA ASP A 153 2.81 4.87 15.49
C ASP A 153 2.20 3.69 16.26
N PRO A 154 1.57 3.94 17.42
CA PRO A 154 0.95 2.87 18.21
C PRO A 154 -0.20 2.16 17.47
N GLY A 155 -0.70 2.73 16.37
CA GLY A 155 -1.68 2.12 15.49
C GLY A 155 -1.22 0.77 14.95
N PHE A 156 0.06 0.62 14.59
CA PHE A 156 0.63 -0.63 14.09
C PHE A 156 0.47 -1.78 15.10
N SER A 157 0.89 -1.57 16.34
CA SER A 157 0.80 -2.62 17.37
C SER A 157 -0.65 -2.94 17.74
N ARG A 158 -1.56 -1.94 17.74
CA ARG A 158 -2.99 -2.15 17.97
C ARG A 158 -3.64 -2.95 16.84
N ALA A 159 -3.34 -2.64 15.58
CA ALA A 159 -3.83 -3.36 14.41
C ALA A 159 -3.39 -4.83 14.43
N LEU A 160 -2.14 -5.11 14.84
CA LEU A 160 -1.64 -6.47 14.99
C LEU A 160 -2.32 -7.20 16.15
N ALA A 161 -2.35 -6.60 17.34
CA ALA A 161 -2.82 -7.26 18.57
C ALA A 161 -4.33 -7.53 18.54
N ASN A 162 -5.13 -6.58 18.03
CA ASN A 162 -6.58 -6.66 18.07
C ASN A 162 -7.19 -7.19 16.77
N GLY A 163 -6.58 -6.88 15.62
CA GLY A 163 -7.10 -7.20 14.29
C GLY A 163 -6.37 -8.32 13.57
N GLY A 164 -5.23 -8.79 14.08
CA GLY A 164 -4.40 -9.79 13.39
C GLY A 164 -3.86 -9.29 12.04
N VAL A 165 -3.75 -7.96 11.86
CA VAL A 165 -3.27 -7.35 10.62
C VAL A 165 -1.74 -7.51 10.55
N THR A 166 -1.29 -8.41 9.71
CA THR A 166 0.14 -8.77 9.56
C THR A 166 0.81 -8.05 8.40
N THR A 167 0.02 -7.58 7.44
CA THR A 167 0.49 -6.86 6.25
C THR A 167 -0.48 -5.72 5.97
N LEU A 168 0.05 -4.56 5.59
CA LEU A 168 -0.78 -3.42 5.24
C LEU A 168 -0.11 -2.60 4.14
N GLN A 169 -0.94 -2.00 3.28
CA GLN A 169 -0.50 -1.04 2.28
C GLN A 169 -0.81 0.37 2.78
N ILE A 170 0.24 1.18 2.91
CA ILE A 170 0.12 2.61 3.22
C ILE A 170 -0.02 3.37 1.91
N LEU A 171 -1.11 4.11 1.80
CA LEU A 171 -1.46 4.89 0.62
C LEU A 171 -1.49 6.38 0.97
N PRO A 172 -1.11 7.28 0.05
CA PRO A 172 -1.53 8.68 0.18
C PRO A 172 -3.05 8.79 0.29
N GLY A 173 -3.53 9.84 0.93
CA GLY A 173 -4.96 10.15 1.01
C GLY A 173 -5.56 10.49 -0.36
N SER A 174 -6.83 10.87 -0.37
CA SER A 174 -7.62 11.07 -1.60
C SER A 174 -7.84 12.54 -1.98
N ALA A 175 -7.01 13.46 -1.45
CA ALA A 175 -7.10 14.88 -1.81
C ALA A 175 -6.76 15.14 -3.29
N ASN A 176 -5.87 14.36 -3.88
CA ASN A 176 -5.30 14.56 -5.20
C ASN A 176 -5.83 13.55 -6.21
N LEU A 177 -5.96 13.96 -7.47
CA LEU A 177 -6.26 13.03 -8.58
C LEU A 177 -5.15 12.00 -8.77
N PHE A 178 -3.89 12.42 -8.56
CA PHE A 178 -2.69 11.57 -8.51
C PHE A 178 -1.98 11.86 -7.19
N GLY A 179 -2.14 11.00 -6.21
CA GLY A 179 -1.70 11.25 -4.83
C GLY A 179 -0.25 10.89 -4.55
N GLY A 180 0.31 9.95 -5.32
CA GLY A 180 1.68 9.46 -5.10
C GLY A 180 1.77 7.96 -4.92
N ARG A 181 3.01 7.46 -4.71
CA ARG A 181 3.28 6.02 -4.56
C ARG A 181 2.92 5.52 -3.17
N SER A 182 2.36 4.31 -3.12
CA SER A 182 2.12 3.55 -1.90
C SER A 182 3.31 2.68 -1.53
N VAL A 183 3.29 2.16 -0.30
CA VAL A 183 4.23 1.15 0.17
C VAL A 183 3.49 0.03 0.90
N THR A 184 3.91 -1.22 0.66
CA THR A 184 3.41 -2.39 1.41
C THR A 184 4.36 -2.69 2.55
N LEU A 185 3.83 -2.85 3.76
CA LEU A 185 4.58 -3.08 4.99
C LEU A 185 4.20 -4.42 5.62
N LYS A 186 5.17 -5.09 6.20
CA LYS A 186 4.95 -6.09 7.24
C LYS A 186 4.69 -5.36 8.55
N ASN A 187 3.65 -5.74 9.26
CA ASN A 187 3.32 -5.14 10.55
C ASN A 187 4.22 -5.72 11.65
N VAL A 188 5.47 -5.31 11.66
CA VAL A 188 6.50 -5.75 12.62
C VAL A 188 7.14 -4.54 13.28
N PRO A 189 7.55 -4.62 14.56
CA PRO A 189 8.29 -3.55 15.21
C PRO A 189 9.61 -3.26 14.49
N ALA A 190 9.84 -2.00 14.12
CA ALA A 190 11.08 -1.57 13.47
C ALA A 190 11.42 -0.12 13.85
N ARG A 191 12.71 0.24 13.72
CA ARG A 191 13.18 1.61 13.96
C ARG A 191 13.02 2.52 12.75
N THR A 192 12.92 1.93 11.56
CA THR A 192 12.80 2.63 10.28
C THR A 192 11.74 1.94 9.42
N MET A 193 11.13 2.69 8.51
CA MET A 193 10.14 2.16 7.58
C MET A 193 10.71 1.02 6.73
N GLN A 194 11.98 1.11 6.29
CA GLN A 194 12.63 0.05 5.49
C GLN A 194 12.70 -1.29 6.24
N GLY A 195 12.77 -1.28 7.59
CA GLY A 195 12.68 -2.48 8.41
C GLY A 195 11.30 -3.13 8.43
N MET A 196 10.25 -2.38 8.09
CA MET A 196 8.88 -2.86 7.91
C MET A 196 8.55 -3.15 6.44
N LYS A 197 9.25 -2.55 5.49
CA LYS A 197 8.93 -2.65 4.06
C LYS A 197 8.88 -4.11 3.61
N PHE A 198 7.78 -4.51 2.99
CA PHE A 198 7.62 -5.88 2.50
C PHE A 198 8.61 -6.11 1.34
N PRO A 199 9.48 -7.14 1.42
CA PRO A 199 10.45 -7.41 0.35
C PRO A 199 9.73 -7.66 -0.98
N ASP A 200 10.21 -7.01 -2.03
CA ASP A 200 9.79 -7.20 -3.42
C ASP A 200 8.28 -6.98 -3.69
N ALA A 201 7.56 -6.39 -2.72
CA ALA A 201 6.16 -6.03 -2.97
C ALA A 201 6.08 -4.90 -4.01
N PRO A 202 5.16 -5.01 -4.97
CA PRO A 202 4.98 -3.96 -5.97
C PRO A 202 4.50 -2.67 -5.31
N GLN A 203 4.88 -1.54 -5.88
CA GLN A 203 4.34 -0.24 -5.49
C GLN A 203 2.97 -0.03 -6.13
N GLY A 204 2.15 0.82 -5.51
CA GLY A 204 0.91 1.31 -6.07
C GLY A 204 0.98 2.81 -6.34
N LEU A 205 0.19 3.30 -7.28
CA LEU A 205 -0.14 4.71 -7.43
C LEU A 205 -1.52 4.96 -6.82
N LYS A 206 -1.60 5.80 -5.80
CA LYS A 206 -2.88 6.28 -5.30
C LYS A 206 -3.44 7.33 -6.24
N MET A 207 -4.67 7.10 -6.69
CA MET A 207 -5.47 8.05 -7.44
C MET A 207 -6.79 8.32 -6.72
N ALA A 208 -7.51 9.37 -7.13
CA ALA A 208 -8.86 9.64 -6.65
C ALA A 208 -9.76 10.14 -7.77
N CYS A 209 -11.05 9.79 -7.68
CA CYS A 209 -12.15 10.42 -8.39
C CYS A 209 -13.06 11.19 -7.38
N GLY A 210 -14.15 11.74 -7.87
CA GLY A 210 -15.24 12.20 -7.03
C GLY A 210 -15.08 13.57 -6.39
N GLU A 211 -15.71 13.70 -5.23
CA GLU A 211 -15.83 15.02 -4.58
C GLU A 211 -14.55 15.50 -3.90
N ASN A 212 -13.67 14.59 -3.46
CA ASN A 212 -12.52 14.99 -2.67
C ASN A 212 -11.56 15.91 -3.45
N PRO A 213 -11.04 15.52 -4.64
CA PRO A 213 -10.17 16.42 -5.42
C PRO A 213 -10.86 17.73 -5.79
N LYS A 214 -12.11 17.66 -6.29
CA LYS A 214 -12.83 18.88 -6.68
C LYS A 214 -13.09 19.85 -5.51
N ARG A 215 -13.33 19.31 -4.29
CA ARG A 215 -13.51 20.12 -3.09
C ARG A 215 -12.21 20.76 -2.65
N VAL A 216 -11.13 19.97 -2.56
CA VAL A 216 -9.82 20.44 -2.10
C VAL A 216 -9.27 21.55 -2.98
N TYR A 217 -9.38 21.43 -4.30
CA TYR A 217 -8.83 22.43 -5.23
C TYR A 217 -9.84 23.49 -5.63
N GLY A 218 -11.10 23.15 -5.82
CA GLY A 218 -12.16 24.11 -6.11
C GLY A 218 -12.35 25.16 -5.01
N SER A 219 -12.22 24.78 -3.74
CA SER A 219 -12.26 25.74 -2.61
C SER A 219 -11.10 26.75 -2.62
N LYS A 220 -10.00 26.41 -3.31
CA LYS A 220 -8.82 27.28 -3.49
C LYS A 220 -8.87 28.04 -4.82
N GLY A 221 -9.99 28.00 -5.55
CA GLY A 221 -10.12 28.63 -6.89
C GLY A 221 -9.24 27.95 -7.96
N ARG A 222 -8.90 26.66 -7.80
CA ARG A 222 -8.03 25.89 -8.67
C ARG A 222 -8.78 24.73 -9.34
N GLU A 223 -8.26 24.27 -10.45
CA GLU A 223 -8.69 23.03 -11.10
C GLU A 223 -8.17 21.79 -10.35
N PRO A 224 -9.00 20.73 -10.17
CA PRO A 224 -10.38 20.58 -10.61
C PRO A 224 -11.39 21.18 -9.60
N SER A 225 -12.51 21.70 -10.10
CA SER A 225 -13.66 22.14 -9.27
C SER A 225 -14.95 21.38 -9.58
N THR A 226 -14.90 20.51 -10.60
CA THR A 226 -16.02 19.68 -11.07
C THR A 226 -15.53 18.28 -11.43
N ARG A 227 -16.46 17.31 -11.56
CA ARG A 227 -16.14 15.98 -12.10
C ARG A 227 -15.65 16.03 -13.55
N MET A 228 -16.16 16.96 -14.34
CA MET A 228 -15.62 17.23 -15.69
C MET A 228 -14.14 17.66 -15.62
N GLY A 229 -13.80 18.53 -14.66
CA GLY A 229 -12.43 18.94 -14.40
C GLY A 229 -11.54 17.79 -13.93
N ASN A 230 -12.06 16.90 -13.06
CA ASN A 230 -11.35 15.67 -12.68
C ASN A 230 -10.90 14.89 -13.93
N MET A 231 -11.84 14.62 -14.85
CA MET A 231 -11.56 13.85 -16.07
C MET A 231 -10.61 14.60 -17.01
N ALA A 232 -10.76 15.92 -17.15
CA ALA A 232 -9.89 16.73 -18.00
C ALA A 232 -8.43 16.72 -17.52
N VAL A 233 -8.21 16.95 -16.22
CA VAL A 233 -6.85 16.90 -15.61
C VAL A 233 -6.25 15.50 -15.72
N ASN A 234 -7.05 14.45 -15.47
CA ASN A 234 -6.60 13.07 -15.64
C ASN A 234 -6.10 12.82 -17.07
N ARG A 235 -6.91 13.13 -18.10
CA ARG A 235 -6.54 12.92 -19.51
C ARG A 235 -5.28 13.70 -19.89
N GLN A 236 -5.18 14.97 -19.51
CA GLN A 236 -4.00 15.79 -19.77
C GLN A 236 -2.74 15.19 -19.14
N THR A 237 -2.86 14.67 -17.93
CA THR A 237 -1.75 14.05 -17.20
C THR A 237 -1.28 12.76 -17.89
N TRP A 238 -2.21 11.89 -18.28
CA TRP A 238 -1.87 10.65 -18.99
C TRP A 238 -1.29 10.91 -20.40
N ILE A 239 -1.73 11.97 -21.11
CA ILE A 239 -1.11 12.39 -22.38
C ILE A 239 0.37 12.71 -22.15
N LYS A 240 0.67 13.54 -21.12
CA LYS A 240 2.06 13.89 -20.79
C LYS A 240 2.89 12.67 -20.40
N ALA A 241 2.33 11.77 -19.59
CA ALA A 241 2.98 10.54 -19.19
C ALA A 241 3.33 9.64 -20.38
N ARG A 242 2.40 9.48 -21.32
CA ARG A 242 2.62 8.71 -22.57
C ARG A 242 3.69 9.34 -23.46
N GLU A 243 3.73 10.66 -23.55
CA GLU A 243 4.79 11.36 -24.29
C GLU A 243 6.16 11.18 -23.63
N TYR A 244 6.22 11.30 -22.30
CA TYR A 244 7.44 11.04 -21.53
C TYR A 244 7.92 9.60 -21.70
N GLN A 245 7.03 8.62 -21.58
CA GLN A 245 7.35 7.21 -21.80
C GLN A 245 7.96 6.96 -23.18
N LYS A 246 7.37 7.54 -24.24
CA LYS A 246 7.89 7.41 -25.62
C LYS A 246 9.28 8.02 -25.76
N LYS A 247 9.52 9.19 -25.18
CA LYS A 247 10.84 9.86 -25.21
C LYS A 247 11.89 9.04 -24.43
N ARG A 248 11.52 8.52 -23.25
CA ARG A 248 12.38 7.66 -22.45
C ARG A 248 12.77 6.39 -23.21
N ALA A 249 11.81 5.70 -23.79
CA ALA A 249 12.06 4.49 -24.61
C ALA A 249 12.92 4.75 -25.85
N ALA A 250 12.86 5.95 -26.43
CA ALA A 250 13.66 6.36 -27.57
C ALA A 250 15.06 6.92 -27.18
N GLY A 251 15.40 6.95 -25.88
CA GLY A 251 16.65 7.55 -25.39
C GLY A 251 16.75 9.07 -25.61
N LYS A 252 15.59 9.74 -25.82
CA LYS A 252 15.53 11.19 -26.08
C LYS A 252 15.23 12.03 -24.83
N GLU A 253 14.81 11.41 -23.73
CA GLU A 253 14.60 12.08 -22.45
C GLU A 253 15.89 12.04 -21.64
N GLN A 254 16.46 13.21 -21.38
CA GLN A 254 17.72 13.35 -20.64
C GLN A 254 17.51 13.91 -19.23
N THR A 255 16.36 14.56 -18.99
CA THR A 255 16.04 15.14 -17.68
C THR A 255 15.02 14.25 -16.97
N ARG A 256 15.35 13.84 -15.75
CA ARG A 256 14.43 13.07 -14.94
C ARG A 256 13.26 13.93 -14.46
N ASP A 257 12.06 13.36 -14.58
CA ASP A 257 10.83 13.86 -13.97
C ASP A 257 10.23 12.72 -13.14
N LEU A 258 10.40 12.78 -11.82
CA LEU A 258 9.98 11.72 -10.89
C LEU A 258 8.47 11.43 -10.98
N GLY A 259 7.66 12.45 -11.28
CA GLY A 259 6.23 12.27 -11.48
C GLY A 259 5.91 11.52 -12.77
N MET A 260 6.54 11.93 -13.87
CA MET A 260 6.35 11.26 -15.16
C MET A 260 6.97 9.86 -15.16
N GLU A 261 8.07 9.63 -14.44
CA GLU A 261 8.63 8.29 -14.23
C GLU A 261 7.62 7.35 -13.54
N THR A 262 6.98 7.81 -12.45
CA THR A 262 5.93 7.05 -11.78
C THR A 262 4.79 6.69 -12.73
N LEU A 263 4.31 7.66 -13.52
CA LEU A 263 3.20 7.44 -14.44
C LEU A 263 3.60 6.56 -15.64
N ALA A 264 4.83 6.67 -16.12
CA ALA A 264 5.37 5.79 -17.16
C ALA A 264 5.46 4.34 -16.66
N ASP A 265 5.90 4.13 -15.42
CA ASP A 265 5.94 2.80 -14.79
C ASP A 265 4.54 2.20 -14.59
N VAL A 266 3.51 3.03 -14.35
CA VAL A 266 2.11 2.58 -14.38
C VAL A 266 1.69 2.13 -15.79
N LEU A 267 2.03 2.90 -16.83
CA LEU A 267 1.74 2.54 -18.22
C LEU A 267 2.49 1.27 -18.68
N GLU A 268 3.61 0.96 -18.04
CA GLU A 268 4.39 -0.26 -18.26
C GLU A 268 3.93 -1.45 -17.40
N GLY A 269 2.94 -1.24 -16.53
CA GLY A 269 2.41 -2.27 -15.63
C GLY A 269 3.29 -2.62 -14.44
N LYS A 270 4.32 -1.83 -14.13
CA LYS A 270 5.22 -2.02 -12.99
C LYS A 270 4.63 -1.53 -11.69
N ILE A 271 3.77 -0.52 -11.75
CA ILE A 271 3.08 0.11 -10.61
C ILE A 271 1.58 -0.13 -10.74
N MET A 272 0.95 -0.64 -9.69
CA MET A 272 -0.49 -0.88 -9.63
C MET A 272 -1.26 0.42 -9.42
N VAL A 273 -2.51 0.50 -9.91
CA VAL A 273 -3.37 1.66 -9.68
C VAL A 273 -4.41 1.35 -8.61
N HIS A 274 -4.39 2.11 -7.52
CA HIS A 274 -5.36 2.12 -6.43
C HIS A 274 -6.18 3.41 -6.50
N ASN A 275 -7.43 3.32 -6.91
CA ASN A 275 -8.26 4.49 -7.16
C ASN A 275 -9.38 4.63 -6.12
N HIS A 276 -9.34 5.69 -5.31
CA HIS A 276 -10.45 6.10 -4.47
C HIS A 276 -11.63 6.53 -5.35
N CYS A 277 -12.76 5.84 -5.27
CA CYS A 277 -13.95 6.16 -6.05
C CYS A 277 -15.19 5.54 -5.40
N TYR A 278 -16.30 6.29 -5.25
CA TYR A 278 -17.50 5.81 -4.58
C TYR A 278 -18.58 5.35 -5.55
N ARG A 279 -18.83 6.15 -6.60
CA ARG A 279 -19.99 6.02 -7.47
C ARG A 279 -19.72 5.10 -8.65
N ALA A 280 -20.72 4.35 -9.04
CA ALA A 280 -20.67 3.42 -10.18
C ALA A 280 -20.35 4.12 -11.50
N ASP A 281 -20.99 5.27 -11.78
CA ASP A 281 -20.76 6.05 -13.00
C ASP A 281 -19.34 6.61 -13.08
N GLU A 282 -18.76 7.03 -11.95
CA GLU A 282 -17.38 7.54 -11.94
C GLU A 282 -16.36 6.40 -12.07
N MET A 283 -16.59 5.25 -11.45
CA MET A 283 -15.76 4.05 -11.64
C MET A 283 -15.77 3.61 -13.12
N ALA A 284 -16.93 3.61 -13.78
CA ALA A 284 -17.03 3.31 -15.20
C ALA A 284 -16.21 4.29 -16.06
N ASN A 285 -16.29 5.60 -15.79
CA ASN A 285 -15.50 6.61 -16.47
C ASN A 285 -13.98 6.40 -16.28
N VAL A 286 -13.54 5.96 -15.08
CA VAL A 286 -12.12 5.64 -14.82
C VAL A 286 -11.70 4.38 -15.57
N ILE A 287 -12.57 3.37 -15.69
CA ILE A 287 -12.31 2.17 -16.51
C ILE A 287 -12.14 2.55 -17.99
N ASP A 288 -12.99 3.41 -18.52
CA ASP A 288 -12.85 3.87 -19.90
C ASP A 288 -11.56 4.67 -20.11
N MET A 289 -11.20 5.53 -19.14
CA MET A 289 -9.92 6.24 -19.15
C MET A 289 -8.74 5.26 -19.17
N SER A 290 -8.81 4.20 -18.36
CA SER A 290 -7.76 3.20 -18.31
C SER A 290 -7.56 2.48 -19.65
N LYS A 291 -8.65 2.21 -20.37
CA LYS A 291 -8.62 1.63 -21.71
C LYS A 291 -8.04 2.62 -22.74
N GLU A 292 -8.42 3.91 -22.68
CA GLU A 292 -7.89 4.95 -23.58
C GLU A 292 -6.37 5.06 -23.49
N PHE A 293 -5.82 4.94 -22.28
CA PHE A 293 -4.38 5.13 -22.04
C PHE A 293 -3.59 3.83 -21.89
N GLY A 294 -4.25 2.68 -21.77
CA GLY A 294 -3.61 1.36 -21.71
C GLY A 294 -3.00 1.03 -20.36
N TYR A 295 -3.46 1.65 -19.27
CA TYR A 295 -3.11 1.22 -17.92
C TYR A 295 -4.20 0.35 -17.30
N LYS A 296 -3.88 -0.39 -16.24
CA LYS A 296 -4.83 -1.22 -15.51
C LYS A 296 -5.15 -0.60 -14.16
N VAL A 297 -6.44 -0.43 -13.86
CA VAL A 297 -6.89 -0.21 -12.49
C VAL A 297 -6.85 -1.53 -11.74
N SER A 298 -6.07 -1.62 -10.66
CA SER A 298 -6.00 -2.84 -9.84
C SER A 298 -7.18 -2.91 -8.88
N THR A 299 -7.48 -1.80 -8.20
CA THR A 299 -8.52 -1.77 -7.17
C THR A 299 -9.21 -0.40 -7.11
N PHE A 300 -10.53 -0.42 -7.01
CA PHE A 300 -11.29 0.72 -6.51
C PHE A 300 -11.45 0.61 -4.99
N HIS A 301 -11.20 1.73 -4.30
CA HIS A 301 -11.28 1.81 -2.85
C HIS A 301 -12.53 2.54 -2.42
N HIS A 302 -13.12 2.09 -1.31
CA HIS A 302 -14.44 2.45 -0.79
C HIS A 302 -15.58 1.93 -1.67
N ALA A 303 -15.55 2.26 -2.95
CA ALA A 303 -16.35 1.68 -4.03
C ALA A 303 -17.78 1.31 -3.60
N VAL A 304 -18.44 2.26 -2.91
CA VAL A 304 -19.69 2.07 -2.20
C VAL A 304 -20.80 1.52 -3.10
N GLU A 305 -20.74 1.83 -4.40
CA GLU A 305 -21.69 1.39 -5.41
C GLU A 305 -21.17 0.24 -6.29
N SER A 306 -20.14 -0.50 -5.87
CA SER A 306 -19.61 -1.64 -6.65
C SER A 306 -20.67 -2.68 -7.00
N TYR A 307 -21.64 -2.91 -6.12
CA TYR A 307 -22.74 -3.85 -6.36
C TYR A 307 -23.56 -3.52 -7.61
N LYS A 308 -23.60 -2.24 -8.03
CA LYS A 308 -24.33 -1.80 -9.23
C LYS A 308 -23.62 -2.17 -10.55
N ILE A 309 -22.30 -2.37 -10.50
CA ILE A 309 -21.43 -2.62 -11.67
C ILE A 309 -20.47 -3.81 -11.43
N ALA A 310 -20.87 -4.75 -10.61
CA ALA A 310 -20.02 -5.88 -10.22
C ALA A 310 -19.60 -6.74 -11.43
N ASP A 311 -20.44 -6.86 -12.45
CA ASP A 311 -20.15 -7.50 -13.73
C ASP A 311 -19.06 -6.75 -14.49
N LEU A 312 -19.16 -5.43 -14.58
CA LEU A 312 -18.13 -4.60 -15.23
C LEU A 312 -16.77 -4.72 -14.54
N LEU A 313 -16.76 -4.74 -13.20
CA LEU A 313 -15.53 -4.91 -12.41
C LEU A 313 -14.91 -6.30 -12.65
N ARG A 314 -15.73 -7.37 -12.62
CA ARG A 314 -15.29 -8.73 -12.94
C ARG A 314 -14.67 -8.82 -14.34
N ASP A 315 -15.36 -8.28 -15.34
CA ASP A 315 -14.97 -8.41 -16.75
C ASP A 315 -13.67 -7.62 -17.07
N ASN A 316 -13.32 -6.64 -16.23
CA ASN A 316 -12.06 -5.90 -16.32
C ASN A 316 -11.00 -6.39 -15.31
N GLY A 317 -11.30 -7.41 -14.50
CA GLY A 317 -10.37 -7.97 -13.52
C GLY A 317 -9.95 -6.97 -12.44
N ILE A 318 -10.89 -6.14 -11.99
CA ILE A 318 -10.68 -5.08 -11.00
C ILE A 318 -11.24 -5.50 -9.65
N CYS A 319 -10.44 -5.36 -8.59
CA CYS A 319 -10.91 -5.59 -7.22
C CYS A 319 -11.66 -4.37 -6.65
N SER A 320 -12.53 -4.62 -5.70
CA SER A 320 -13.18 -3.59 -4.88
C SER A 320 -12.78 -3.77 -3.42
N ALA A 321 -12.10 -2.77 -2.85
CA ALA A 321 -11.82 -2.68 -1.43
C ALA A 321 -12.95 -1.91 -0.74
N LEU A 322 -13.69 -2.59 0.15
CA LEU A 322 -15.01 -2.19 0.60
C LEU A 322 -15.07 -2.15 2.13
N TRP A 323 -15.92 -1.29 2.67
CA TRP A 323 -16.35 -1.33 4.06
C TRP A 323 -17.51 -2.31 4.27
N GLY A 324 -17.60 -2.88 5.45
CA GLY A 324 -18.71 -3.76 5.82
C GLY A 324 -20.03 -3.01 5.94
N ASP A 325 -20.02 -1.81 6.52
CA ASP A 325 -21.24 -1.04 6.75
C ASP A 325 -21.05 0.49 6.86
N TRP A 326 -19.96 1.04 6.31
CA TRP A 326 -19.72 2.49 6.31
C TRP A 326 -20.33 3.13 5.07
N TYR A 327 -21.41 3.88 5.26
CA TYR A 327 -22.08 4.63 4.22
C TYR A 327 -22.93 5.74 4.84
N GLY A 328 -23.48 6.64 4.02
CA GLY A 328 -24.41 7.69 4.44
C GLY A 328 -23.76 8.91 5.12
N PHE A 329 -22.44 8.90 5.38
CA PHE A 329 -21.74 10.02 6.02
C PHE A 329 -21.47 11.20 5.09
N LYS A 330 -21.63 11.01 3.79
CA LYS A 330 -21.59 12.04 2.74
C LYS A 330 -22.42 11.61 1.54
N MET A 331 -22.75 12.57 0.65
CA MET A 331 -23.66 12.31 -0.47
C MET A 331 -23.15 11.25 -1.44
N GLU A 332 -21.84 11.18 -1.70
CA GLU A 332 -21.24 10.12 -2.54
C GLU A 332 -21.35 8.72 -1.95
N ALA A 333 -21.49 8.60 -0.63
CA ALA A 333 -21.65 7.35 0.08
C ALA A 333 -23.11 7.06 0.47
N TYR A 334 -24.09 7.79 -0.11
CA TYR A 334 -25.49 7.68 0.28
C TYR A 334 -26.12 6.33 -0.13
N ASP A 335 -25.81 5.84 -1.32
CA ASP A 335 -26.33 4.59 -1.87
C ASP A 335 -25.57 3.33 -1.43
N GLY A 336 -24.83 3.41 -0.30
CA GLY A 336 -24.18 2.25 0.29
C GLY A 336 -25.19 1.25 0.85
N ILE A 337 -24.87 -0.03 0.71
CA ILE A 337 -25.64 -1.13 1.26
C ILE A 337 -24.74 -2.13 1.97
N LYS A 338 -25.24 -2.80 3.00
CA LYS A 338 -24.50 -3.82 3.77
C LYS A 338 -24.15 -5.06 2.96
N GLU A 339 -24.89 -5.29 1.91
CA GLU A 339 -24.79 -6.43 1.00
C GLU A 339 -23.78 -6.20 -0.13
N ASN A 340 -23.07 -5.05 -0.17
CA ASN A 340 -22.16 -4.71 -1.26
C ASN A 340 -21.08 -5.79 -1.46
N ILE A 341 -20.33 -6.17 -0.41
CA ILE A 341 -19.28 -7.19 -0.46
C ILE A 341 -19.82 -8.54 -0.97
N PRO A 342 -20.87 -9.14 -0.35
CA PRO A 342 -21.39 -10.41 -0.82
C PRO A 342 -22.02 -10.36 -2.23
N LEU A 343 -22.56 -9.24 -2.68
CA LEU A 343 -23.06 -9.08 -4.05
C LEU A 343 -21.91 -9.03 -5.07
N VAL A 344 -20.84 -8.30 -4.76
CA VAL A 344 -19.62 -8.27 -5.58
C VAL A 344 -19.01 -9.67 -5.67
N HIS A 345 -18.89 -10.37 -4.55
CA HIS A 345 -18.43 -11.76 -4.50
C HIS A 345 -19.31 -12.70 -5.32
N LYS A 346 -20.64 -12.64 -5.15
CA LYS A 346 -21.60 -13.46 -5.90
C LYS A 346 -21.53 -13.25 -7.41
N ALA A 347 -21.21 -12.03 -7.85
CA ALA A 347 -21.03 -11.71 -9.26
C ALA A 347 -19.71 -12.28 -9.83
N GLY A 348 -18.86 -12.92 -9.00
CA GLY A 348 -17.55 -13.42 -9.38
C GLY A 348 -16.48 -12.33 -9.50
N ALA A 349 -16.74 -11.14 -8.98
CA ALA A 349 -15.77 -10.06 -8.90
C ALA A 349 -14.94 -10.16 -7.61
N CYS A 350 -13.74 -9.59 -7.62
CA CYS A 350 -12.83 -9.59 -6.50
C CYS A 350 -13.30 -8.60 -5.43
N ALA A 351 -13.75 -9.12 -4.27
CA ALA A 351 -14.13 -8.31 -3.11
C ALA A 351 -13.04 -8.38 -2.03
N ILE A 352 -12.73 -7.25 -1.42
CA ILE A 352 -11.74 -7.10 -0.35
C ILE A 352 -12.38 -6.27 0.75
N VAL A 353 -12.11 -6.61 2.01
CA VAL A 353 -12.46 -5.78 3.17
C VAL A 353 -11.26 -4.91 3.53
N HIS A 354 -11.48 -3.59 3.69
CA HIS A 354 -10.43 -2.64 4.02
C HIS A 354 -10.81 -1.72 5.19
N SER A 355 -9.84 -1.00 5.75
CA SER A 355 -10.08 -0.13 6.90
C SER A 355 -10.29 1.34 6.53
N ASP A 356 -9.30 2.01 5.96
CA ASP A 356 -9.23 3.48 5.81
C ASP A 356 -9.29 4.26 7.14
N ASP A 357 -9.25 3.56 8.25
CA ASP A 357 -9.46 4.11 9.59
C ASP A 357 -8.56 3.45 10.62
N GLN A 358 -7.91 4.26 11.46
CA GLN A 358 -6.95 3.80 12.48
C GLN A 358 -7.58 2.96 13.60
N ASP A 359 -8.90 3.08 13.81
CA ASP A 359 -9.64 2.28 14.79
C ASP A 359 -10.31 1.10 14.12
N GLY A 360 -10.85 1.28 12.90
CA GLY A 360 -11.47 0.24 12.09
C GLY A 360 -10.53 -0.89 11.72
N ILE A 361 -9.25 -0.58 11.44
CA ILE A 361 -8.22 -1.57 11.12
C ILE A 361 -8.05 -2.66 12.19
N GLN A 362 -8.39 -2.37 13.44
CA GLN A 362 -8.34 -3.31 14.54
C GLN A 362 -9.46 -4.36 14.51
N ARG A 363 -10.42 -4.26 13.59
CA ARG A 363 -11.66 -5.04 13.55
C ARG A 363 -12.07 -5.54 12.17
N LEU A 364 -11.12 -5.67 11.23
CA LEU A 364 -11.43 -6.08 9.85
C LEU A 364 -12.10 -7.46 9.76
N ASN A 365 -11.78 -8.39 10.67
CA ASN A 365 -12.49 -9.67 10.78
C ASN A 365 -13.96 -9.49 11.14
N GLN A 366 -14.30 -8.51 12.00
CA GLN A 366 -15.69 -8.18 12.35
C GLN A 366 -16.40 -7.49 11.18
N GLU A 367 -15.71 -6.64 10.41
CA GLU A 367 -16.24 -6.04 9.19
C GLU A 367 -16.59 -7.11 8.15
N ALA A 368 -15.72 -8.10 7.95
CA ALA A 368 -15.98 -9.25 7.09
C ALA A 368 -17.19 -10.07 7.60
N ALA A 369 -17.27 -10.31 8.91
CA ALA A 369 -18.39 -11.05 9.51
C ALA A 369 -19.74 -10.31 9.37
N LYS A 370 -19.75 -8.96 9.49
CA LYS A 370 -20.95 -8.14 9.24
C LYS A 370 -21.42 -8.27 7.79
N ALA A 371 -20.51 -8.19 6.84
CA ALA A 371 -20.80 -8.37 5.41
C ALA A 371 -21.32 -9.78 5.12
N LEU A 372 -20.67 -10.81 5.67
CA LEU A 372 -21.10 -12.20 5.55
C LEU A 372 -22.54 -12.40 6.07
N GLY A 373 -22.83 -11.87 7.26
CA GLY A 373 -24.17 -11.90 7.85
C GLY A 373 -25.22 -11.16 7.00
N ALA A 374 -24.82 -10.04 6.35
CA ALA A 374 -25.70 -9.33 5.42
C ALA A 374 -26.01 -10.18 4.17
N GLY A 375 -25.01 -10.82 3.58
CA GLY A 375 -25.19 -11.74 2.45
C GLY A 375 -26.11 -12.92 2.77
N ARG A 376 -25.91 -13.57 3.91
CA ARG A 376 -26.74 -14.69 4.36
C ARG A 376 -28.21 -14.30 4.55
N ARG A 377 -28.48 -13.08 5.03
CA ARG A 377 -29.88 -12.58 5.17
C ARG A 377 -30.62 -12.46 3.84
N ILE A 378 -29.92 -12.23 2.75
CA ILE A 378 -30.51 -12.14 1.39
C ILE A 378 -30.34 -13.44 0.58
N GLY A 379 -29.98 -14.55 1.25
CA GLY A 379 -29.88 -15.87 0.62
C GLY A 379 -28.61 -16.08 -0.21
N ILE A 380 -27.53 -15.32 0.02
CA ILE A 380 -26.22 -15.61 -0.55
C ILE A 380 -25.48 -16.53 0.41
N ASP A 381 -25.29 -17.79 -0.02
CA ASP A 381 -24.60 -18.80 0.79
C ASP A 381 -23.08 -18.67 0.58
N ILE A 382 -22.42 -18.20 1.63
CA ILE A 382 -20.95 -18.07 1.69
C ILE A 382 -20.50 -18.66 3.02
N SER A 383 -19.52 -19.56 2.99
CA SER A 383 -18.96 -20.13 4.22
C SER A 383 -17.95 -19.17 4.88
N ASP A 384 -17.61 -19.43 6.14
CA ASP A 384 -16.70 -18.57 6.90
C ASP A 384 -15.29 -18.55 6.29
N GLU A 385 -14.78 -19.72 5.87
CA GLU A 385 -13.48 -19.87 5.21
C GLU A 385 -13.41 -19.17 3.84
N VAL A 386 -14.52 -19.16 3.09
CA VAL A 386 -14.62 -18.41 1.84
C VAL A 386 -14.66 -16.90 2.11
N ALA A 387 -15.39 -16.45 3.13
CA ALA A 387 -15.39 -15.03 3.54
C ALA A 387 -13.99 -14.57 3.99
N TRP A 388 -13.15 -15.46 4.54
CA TRP A 388 -11.78 -15.12 4.92
C TRP A 388 -10.90 -14.76 3.71
N THR A 389 -11.26 -15.18 2.50
CA THR A 389 -10.56 -14.78 1.27
C THR A 389 -10.58 -13.27 1.04
N TRP A 390 -11.59 -12.55 1.54
CA TRP A 390 -11.70 -11.09 1.46
C TRP A 390 -10.63 -10.37 2.29
N LEU A 391 -10.03 -11.08 3.26
CA LEU A 391 -9.01 -10.57 4.19
C LEU A 391 -7.60 -11.12 3.90
N ALA A 392 -7.48 -12.14 3.07
CA ALA A 392 -6.23 -12.86 2.85
C ALA A 392 -5.82 -12.88 1.37
N ILE A 393 -6.34 -13.85 0.58
CA ILE A 393 -5.85 -14.06 -0.79
C ILE A 393 -6.28 -12.95 -1.77
N ASN A 394 -7.49 -12.38 -1.62
CA ASN A 394 -7.93 -11.32 -2.52
C ASN A 394 -7.07 -10.05 -2.38
N PRO A 395 -6.74 -9.55 -1.17
CA PRO A 395 -5.83 -8.42 -1.03
C PRO A 395 -4.36 -8.77 -1.33
N ALA A 396 -3.97 -10.05 -1.36
CA ALA A 396 -2.61 -10.48 -1.69
C ALA A 396 -2.33 -10.57 -3.20
N ARG A 397 -3.36 -10.68 -4.03
CA ARG A 397 -3.29 -10.74 -5.50
C ARG A 397 -3.25 -9.36 -6.15
#